data_78302e7d0e812fc836bb247ebccb67f5
#
_entry.id   78302e7d0e812fc836bb247ebccb67f5
#
_cell.length_a   1.000
_cell.length_b   1.000
_cell.length_c   1.000
_cell.angle_alpha   90.00
_cell.angle_beta   90.00
_cell.angle_gamma   90.00
#
_symmetry.space_group_name_H-M   'P 1'
#
loop_
_entity.id
_entity.type
_entity.pdbx_description
1 polymer ?
#
loop_
_entity_poly.entity_id
_entity_poly.type
_entity_poly.pdbx_seq_one_letter_code
_entity_poly.pdbx_strand_id
1 'polypeptide(L)'
;MSHEARLQQLELELPPPSKSIGVYKLVLVNHGLAYLSGHGPVGADGTGMVGRLGDTLKKEEGYEAARRTGLRMLATLRQEFGSLDAIARIVKTTGFVNSTPDFKDHPAVINGFSELMRDVFGSDHGVGARSAMGVAALPGGWAVEIEAIFEMAAKK
;
A
#
# COMPACT_ATOMS: atom_id res chain seq x y z
N MET A 1 -16.97 -9.66 -10.91
CA MET A 1 -16.79 -9.99 -9.47
C MET A 1 -16.44 -8.69 -8.75
N SER A 2 -17.05 -8.40 -7.60
CA SER A 2 -16.72 -7.18 -6.83
C SER A 2 -15.36 -7.32 -6.15
N HIS A 3 -14.76 -6.19 -5.76
CA HIS A 3 -13.46 -6.18 -5.08
C HIS A 3 -13.57 -6.81 -3.68
N GLU A 4 -14.70 -6.63 -3.00
CA GLU A 4 -14.97 -7.31 -1.72
C GLU A 4 -15.08 -8.83 -1.88
N ALA A 5 -15.76 -9.32 -2.91
CA ALA A 5 -15.83 -10.74 -3.19
C ALA A 5 -14.45 -11.32 -3.56
N ARG A 6 -13.63 -10.52 -4.27
CA ARG A 6 -12.26 -10.90 -4.61
C ARG A 6 -11.36 -11.00 -3.37
N LEU A 7 -11.49 -10.06 -2.44
CA LEU A 7 -10.77 -10.10 -1.17
C LEU A 7 -11.08 -11.40 -0.39
N GLN A 8 -12.37 -11.77 -0.33
CA GLN A 8 -12.81 -13.01 0.32
C GLN A 8 -12.28 -14.26 -0.40
N GLN A 9 -12.36 -14.30 -1.74
CA GLN A 9 -11.83 -15.42 -2.53
C GLN A 9 -10.33 -15.64 -2.33
N LEU A 10 -9.57 -14.56 -2.12
CA LEU A 10 -8.14 -14.59 -1.87
C LEU A 10 -7.81 -14.89 -0.39
N GLU A 11 -8.82 -15.08 0.45
CA GLU A 11 -8.68 -15.33 1.90
C GLU A 11 -7.78 -14.30 2.60
N LEU A 12 -7.87 -13.02 2.15
CA LEU A 12 -7.06 -11.94 2.69
C LEU A 12 -7.65 -11.37 3.98
N GLU A 13 -6.90 -11.45 5.06
CA GLU A 13 -7.20 -10.77 6.31
C GLU A 13 -6.59 -9.38 6.31
N LEU A 14 -7.44 -8.36 6.49
CA LEU A 14 -6.98 -6.98 6.59
C LEU A 14 -6.55 -6.66 8.02
N PRO A 15 -5.38 -6.04 8.21
CA PRO A 15 -4.95 -5.55 9.51
C PRO A 15 -5.82 -4.37 9.98
N PRO A 16 -5.68 -3.92 11.23
CA PRO A 16 -6.28 -2.68 11.68
C PRO A 16 -5.89 -1.53 10.74
N PRO A 17 -6.86 -0.68 10.35
CA PRO A 17 -6.58 0.45 9.47
C PRO A 17 -5.64 1.46 10.13
N SER A 18 -4.99 2.29 9.31
CA SER A 18 -4.13 3.36 9.80
C SER A 18 -4.92 4.41 10.59
N LYS A 19 -4.22 5.10 11.49
CA LYS A 19 -4.74 6.31 12.15
C LYS A 19 -3.77 7.46 11.86
N SER A 20 -4.33 8.66 11.65
CA SER A 20 -3.52 9.85 11.55
C SER A 20 -2.85 10.15 12.90
N ILE A 21 -1.55 10.39 12.89
CA ILE A 21 -0.75 10.74 14.07
C ILE A 21 -0.23 12.18 14.02
N GLY A 22 -0.70 12.97 13.05
CA GLY A 22 -0.27 14.35 12.83
C GLY A 22 -1.35 15.19 12.16
N VAL A 23 -0.96 16.37 11.69
CA VAL A 23 -1.86 17.33 11.04
C VAL A 23 -2.00 16.99 9.55
N TYR A 24 -2.66 15.89 9.25
CA TYR A 24 -2.98 15.44 7.89
C TYR A 24 -4.18 14.48 7.88
N LYS A 25 -4.77 14.29 6.71
CA LYS A 25 -5.81 13.28 6.47
C LYS A 25 -5.18 12.02 5.90
N LEU A 26 -5.64 10.85 6.34
CA LEU A 26 -5.22 9.58 5.74
C LEU A 26 -5.73 9.44 4.32
N VAL A 27 -6.96 9.92 4.08
CA VAL A 27 -7.61 9.91 2.78
C VAL A 27 -8.19 11.30 2.51
N LEU A 28 -7.90 11.84 1.35
CA LEU A 28 -8.48 13.08 0.84
C LEU A 28 -9.09 12.81 -0.53
N VAL A 29 -10.40 13.01 -0.66
CA VAL A 29 -11.08 12.88 -1.95
C VAL A 29 -11.19 14.25 -2.62
N ASN A 30 -10.74 14.34 -3.86
CA ASN A 30 -10.84 15.55 -4.67
C ASN A 30 -11.07 15.17 -6.14
N HIS A 31 -12.11 15.73 -6.76
CA HIS A 31 -12.48 15.50 -8.17
C HIS A 31 -12.53 14.01 -8.56
N GLY A 32 -13.12 13.16 -7.70
CA GLY A 32 -13.25 11.72 -7.98
C GLY A 32 -11.99 10.91 -7.75
N LEU A 33 -10.93 11.52 -7.25
CA LEU A 33 -9.70 10.84 -6.87
C LEU A 33 -9.55 10.81 -5.35
N ALA A 34 -9.20 9.65 -4.81
CA ALA A 34 -8.83 9.46 -3.42
C ALA A 34 -7.30 9.44 -3.29
N TYR A 35 -6.77 10.43 -2.62
CA TYR A 35 -5.35 10.57 -2.30
C TYR A 35 -5.09 9.95 -0.93
N LEU A 36 -4.25 8.94 -0.88
CA LEU A 36 -3.87 8.30 0.37
C LEU A 36 -2.49 8.75 0.81
N SER A 37 -2.42 9.19 2.05
CA SER A 37 -1.14 9.48 2.72
C SER A 37 -0.31 8.22 2.89
N GLY A 38 0.97 8.39 3.20
CA GLY A 38 1.91 7.29 3.40
C GLY A 38 1.43 6.26 4.41
N HIS A 39 1.47 5.00 4.03
CA HIS A 39 1.18 3.83 4.87
C HIS A 39 2.45 3.02 5.08
N GLY A 40 2.60 2.46 6.27
CA GLY A 40 3.72 1.60 6.64
C GLY A 40 3.33 0.12 6.78
N PRO A 41 4.34 -0.77 6.91
CA PRO A 41 4.18 -2.21 6.85
C PRO A 41 3.73 -2.80 8.20
N VAL A 42 2.57 -2.39 8.70
CA VAL A 42 2.02 -2.87 9.96
C VAL A 42 1.12 -4.07 9.70
N GLY A 43 1.39 -5.16 10.41
CA GLY A 43 0.65 -6.41 10.29
C GLY A 43 -0.62 -6.47 11.15
N ALA A 44 -1.31 -7.62 11.12
CA ALA A 44 -2.54 -7.85 11.88
C ALA A 44 -2.34 -7.74 13.40
N ASP A 45 -1.16 -8.06 13.89
CA ASP A 45 -0.76 -7.94 15.30
C ASP A 45 -0.43 -6.49 15.73
N GLY A 46 -0.51 -5.53 14.81
CA GLY A 46 -0.19 -4.12 15.05
C GLY A 46 1.31 -3.82 15.04
N THR A 47 2.18 -4.80 14.78
CA THR A 47 3.63 -4.59 14.70
C THR A 47 4.07 -4.16 13.30
N GLY A 48 5.01 -3.22 13.23
CA GLY A 48 5.60 -2.74 11.99
C GLY A 48 6.86 -3.51 11.63
N MET A 49 7.10 -3.74 10.35
CA MET A 49 8.37 -4.25 9.85
C MET A 49 9.39 -3.11 9.77
N VAL A 50 10.40 -3.19 10.62
CA VAL A 50 11.48 -2.21 10.77
C VAL A 50 12.77 -2.80 10.22
N GLY A 51 13.58 -1.96 9.58
CA GLY A 51 14.89 -2.35 9.07
C GLY A 51 15.22 -1.69 7.74
N ARG A 52 16.40 -2.04 7.21
CA ARG A 52 17.00 -1.40 6.04
C ARG A 52 17.37 -2.44 5.00
N LEU A 53 16.85 -2.29 3.78
CA LEU A 53 17.15 -3.16 2.66
C LEU A 53 18.62 -2.99 2.23
N GLY A 54 19.29 -4.11 2.01
CA GLY A 54 20.73 -4.13 1.72
C GLY A 54 21.63 -4.12 2.98
N ASP A 55 21.03 -4.07 4.16
CA ASP A 55 21.70 -4.15 5.46
C ASP A 55 21.00 -5.20 6.35
N THR A 56 20.03 -4.80 7.16
CA THR A 56 19.34 -5.68 8.11
C THR A 56 18.22 -6.52 7.49
N LEU A 57 17.73 -6.13 6.31
CA LEU A 57 16.64 -6.82 5.61
C LEU A 57 17.06 -7.26 4.22
N LYS A 58 16.58 -8.44 3.82
CA LYS A 58 16.69 -8.98 2.47
C LYS A 58 15.53 -8.51 1.58
N LYS A 59 15.68 -8.63 0.28
CA LYS A 59 14.69 -8.26 -0.73
C LYS A 59 13.31 -8.91 -0.48
N GLU A 60 13.29 -10.18 -0.10
CA GLU A 60 12.07 -10.95 0.16
C GLU A 60 11.31 -10.40 1.38
N GLU A 61 12.03 -9.95 2.41
CA GLU A 61 11.43 -9.30 3.58
C GLU A 61 10.88 -7.92 3.21
N GLY A 62 11.57 -7.19 2.33
CA GLY A 62 11.08 -5.93 1.76
C GLY A 62 9.80 -6.11 0.94
N TYR A 63 9.73 -7.15 0.12
CA TYR A 63 8.52 -7.52 -0.63
C TYR A 63 7.35 -7.80 0.31
N GLU A 64 7.56 -8.57 1.37
CA GLU A 64 6.53 -8.84 2.38
C GLU A 64 6.11 -7.56 3.11
N ALA A 65 7.05 -6.67 3.42
CA ALA A 65 6.74 -5.36 4.01
C ALA A 65 5.83 -4.52 3.08
N ALA A 66 6.13 -4.48 1.80
CA ALA A 66 5.31 -3.79 0.81
C ALA A 66 3.90 -4.41 0.69
N ARG A 67 3.79 -5.74 0.74
CA ARG A 67 2.50 -6.45 0.74
C ARG A 67 1.68 -6.10 1.99
N ARG A 68 2.27 -6.12 3.18
CA ARG A 68 1.60 -5.70 4.44
C ARG A 68 1.12 -4.26 4.39
N THR A 69 1.93 -3.37 3.82
CA THR A 69 1.54 -1.98 3.59
C THR A 69 0.29 -1.89 2.71
N GLY A 70 0.22 -2.69 1.66
CA GLY A 70 -0.94 -2.79 0.79
C GLY A 70 -2.19 -3.28 1.51
N LEU A 71 -2.09 -4.33 2.31
CA LEU A 71 -3.21 -4.84 3.12
C LEU A 71 -3.74 -3.76 4.08
N ARG A 72 -2.84 -3.01 4.72
CA ARG A 72 -3.21 -1.91 5.61
C ARG A 72 -3.88 -0.75 4.86
N MET A 73 -3.43 -0.45 3.65
CA MET A 73 -4.05 0.55 2.78
C MET A 73 -5.46 0.15 2.36
N LEU A 74 -5.67 -1.12 2.01
CA LEU A 74 -7.00 -1.69 1.73
C LEU A 74 -7.93 -1.57 2.96
N ALA A 75 -7.41 -1.82 4.17
CA ALA A 75 -8.16 -1.64 5.41
C ALA A 75 -8.60 -0.19 5.61
N THR A 76 -7.70 0.77 5.33
CA THR A 76 -8.00 2.22 5.39
C THR A 76 -9.08 2.60 4.37
N LEU A 77 -8.97 2.15 3.13
CA LEU A 77 -9.97 2.40 2.09
C LEU A 77 -11.34 1.84 2.47
N ARG A 78 -11.37 0.59 2.96
CA ARG A 78 -12.61 -0.06 3.39
C ARG A 78 -13.26 0.65 4.58
N GLN A 79 -12.47 1.13 5.53
CA GLN A 79 -12.97 1.92 6.66
C GLN A 79 -13.55 3.25 6.20
N GLU A 80 -12.87 3.97 5.30
CA GLU A 80 -13.28 5.29 4.83
C GLU A 80 -14.55 5.24 3.98
N PHE A 81 -14.67 4.25 3.10
CA PHE A 81 -15.74 4.17 2.10
C PHE A 81 -16.79 3.09 2.35
N GLY A 82 -16.62 2.28 3.40
CA GLY A 82 -17.50 1.18 3.74
C GLY A 82 -17.30 -0.09 2.91
N SER A 83 -16.72 0.02 1.72
CA SER A 83 -16.45 -1.09 0.81
C SER A 83 -15.32 -0.74 -0.15
N LEU A 84 -14.52 -1.74 -0.54
CA LEU A 84 -13.54 -1.60 -1.62
C LEU A 84 -14.20 -1.42 -2.99
N ASP A 85 -15.48 -1.77 -3.13
CA ASP A 85 -16.25 -1.56 -4.36
C ASP A 85 -16.50 -0.07 -4.67
N ALA A 86 -16.23 0.83 -3.72
CA ALA A 86 -16.19 2.28 -3.94
C ALA A 86 -14.98 2.73 -4.77
N ILE A 87 -14.01 1.87 -5.00
CA ILE A 87 -12.81 2.15 -5.79
C ILE A 87 -12.99 1.60 -7.21
N ALA A 88 -12.72 2.41 -8.22
CA ALA A 88 -12.71 1.98 -9.61
C ALA A 88 -11.36 1.37 -10.00
N ARG A 89 -10.26 2.06 -9.69
CA ARG A 89 -8.91 1.62 -10.03
C ARG A 89 -7.83 2.31 -9.20
N ILE A 90 -6.63 1.72 -9.19
CA ILE A 90 -5.44 2.42 -8.75
C ILE A 90 -4.88 3.27 -9.91
N VAL A 91 -4.54 4.52 -9.62
CA VAL A 91 -4.03 5.48 -10.62
C VAL A 91 -2.52 5.61 -10.51
N LYS A 92 -2.02 5.86 -9.31
CA LYS A 92 -0.60 6.12 -9.06
C LYS A 92 -0.16 5.51 -7.74
N THR A 93 1.03 4.96 -7.73
CA THR A 93 1.74 4.48 -6.53
C THR A 93 3.10 5.14 -6.44
N THR A 94 3.47 5.63 -5.26
CA THR A 94 4.85 6.00 -4.93
C THR A 94 5.31 5.13 -3.77
N GLY A 95 6.30 4.30 -4.03
CA GLY A 95 6.89 3.39 -3.03
C GLY A 95 8.27 3.87 -2.62
N PHE A 96 8.43 4.11 -1.30
CA PHE A 96 9.70 4.49 -0.68
C PHE A 96 10.28 3.28 0.06
N VAL A 97 11.54 2.96 -0.23
CA VAL A 97 12.25 1.83 0.37
C VAL A 97 13.39 2.36 1.23
N ASN A 98 13.36 2.08 2.53
CA ASN A 98 14.49 2.34 3.41
C ASN A 98 15.63 1.40 3.02
N SER A 99 16.65 1.94 2.35
CA SER A 99 17.70 1.12 1.76
C SER A 99 19.07 1.76 1.80
N THR A 100 20.09 0.90 1.74
CA THR A 100 21.48 1.36 1.54
C THR A 100 21.64 1.94 0.13
N PRO A 101 22.66 2.80 -0.10
CA PRO A 101 22.95 3.34 -1.43
C PRO A 101 23.24 2.26 -2.50
N ASP A 102 23.75 1.11 -2.09
CA ASP A 102 24.10 -0.01 -3.00
C ASP A 102 22.92 -0.90 -3.36
N PHE A 103 21.84 -0.84 -2.60
CA PHE A 103 20.62 -1.60 -2.90
C PHE A 103 19.94 -1.02 -4.14
N LYS A 104 19.64 -1.85 -5.13
CA LYS A 104 19.06 -1.44 -6.43
C LYS A 104 17.72 -2.06 -6.77
N ASP A 105 17.25 -3.01 -5.96
CA ASP A 105 16.04 -3.81 -6.22
C ASP A 105 14.75 -3.18 -5.66
N HIS A 106 14.66 -1.85 -5.58
CA HIS A 106 13.47 -1.13 -5.10
C HIS A 106 12.18 -1.55 -5.84
N PRO A 107 12.18 -1.68 -7.19
CA PRO A 107 10.99 -2.13 -7.91
C PRO A 107 10.53 -3.52 -7.48
N ALA A 108 11.45 -4.47 -7.24
CA ALA A 108 11.13 -5.82 -6.80
C ALA A 108 10.50 -5.83 -5.40
N VAL A 109 10.96 -4.95 -4.51
CA VAL A 109 10.36 -4.76 -3.17
C VAL A 109 8.93 -4.24 -3.30
N ILE A 110 8.70 -3.18 -4.06
CA ILE A 110 7.37 -2.57 -4.20
C ILE A 110 6.40 -3.46 -5.00
N ASN A 111 6.88 -4.47 -5.71
CA ASN A 111 6.02 -5.47 -6.34
C ASN A 111 5.12 -6.19 -5.32
N GLY A 112 5.53 -6.33 -4.06
CA GLY A 112 4.68 -6.90 -3.01
C GLY A 112 3.35 -6.13 -2.85
N PHE A 113 3.40 -4.81 -2.95
CA PHE A 113 2.20 -3.96 -2.98
C PHE A 113 1.46 -4.06 -4.33
N SER A 114 2.18 -3.91 -5.43
CA SER A 114 1.56 -3.82 -6.77
C SER A 114 0.87 -5.12 -7.18
N GLU A 115 1.44 -6.27 -6.85
CA GLU A 115 0.85 -7.58 -7.11
C GLU A 115 -0.42 -7.80 -6.27
N LEU A 116 -0.42 -7.37 -5.00
CA LEU A 116 -1.62 -7.39 -4.17
C LEU A 116 -2.73 -6.53 -4.78
N MET A 117 -2.42 -5.32 -5.25
CA MET A 117 -3.42 -4.45 -5.90
C MET A 117 -3.97 -5.09 -7.18
N ARG A 118 -3.11 -5.69 -8.01
CA ARG A 118 -3.53 -6.45 -9.20
C ARG A 118 -4.45 -7.61 -8.81
N ASP A 119 -4.12 -8.35 -7.76
CA ASP A 119 -4.87 -9.51 -7.35
C ASP A 119 -6.27 -9.14 -6.80
N VAL A 120 -6.39 -7.98 -6.14
CA VAL A 120 -7.67 -7.49 -5.58
C VAL A 120 -8.51 -6.77 -6.63
N PHE A 121 -7.93 -5.85 -7.39
CA PHE A 121 -8.66 -4.99 -8.34
C PHE A 121 -8.66 -5.51 -9.78
N GLY A 122 -7.90 -6.58 -10.06
CA GLY A 122 -7.77 -7.16 -11.40
C GLY A 122 -6.62 -6.52 -12.22
N SER A 123 -6.24 -7.18 -13.30
CA SER A 123 -5.07 -6.79 -14.12
C SER A 123 -5.23 -5.43 -14.81
N ASP A 124 -6.46 -5.01 -15.08
CA ASP A 124 -6.73 -3.72 -15.75
C ASP A 124 -6.85 -2.56 -14.74
N HIS A 125 -7.53 -2.79 -13.62
CA HIS A 125 -7.81 -1.75 -12.63
C HIS A 125 -6.81 -1.72 -11.47
N GLY A 126 -6.14 -2.83 -11.19
CA GLY A 126 -5.15 -2.97 -10.11
C GLY A 126 -3.72 -2.62 -10.50
N VAL A 127 -3.47 -2.22 -11.76
CA VAL A 127 -2.14 -1.85 -12.26
C VAL A 127 -2.15 -0.39 -12.71
N GLY A 128 -1.51 0.48 -11.92
CA GLY A 128 -1.40 1.91 -12.20
C GLY A 128 0.03 2.34 -12.54
N ALA A 129 0.21 3.64 -12.76
CA ALA A 129 1.54 4.24 -12.87
C ALA A 129 2.29 4.15 -11.54
N ARG A 130 3.62 3.97 -11.58
CA ARG A 130 4.39 3.74 -10.36
C ARG A 130 5.78 4.35 -10.42
N SER A 131 6.25 4.83 -9.25
CA SER A 131 7.66 5.04 -8.95
C SER A 131 8.04 4.23 -7.71
N ALA A 132 9.23 3.63 -7.72
CA ALA A 132 9.81 2.92 -6.58
C ALA A 132 11.25 3.40 -6.41
N MET A 133 11.57 3.89 -5.21
CA MET A 133 12.85 4.55 -4.95
C MET A 133 13.37 4.27 -3.56
N GLY A 134 14.69 4.35 -3.40
CA GLY A 134 15.36 4.28 -2.10
C GLY A 134 15.36 5.62 -1.40
N VAL A 135 15.23 5.60 -0.08
CA VAL A 135 15.35 6.76 0.80
C VAL A 135 16.32 6.48 1.93
N ALA A 136 16.89 7.55 2.50
CA ALA A 136 17.88 7.45 3.56
C ALA A 136 17.31 6.89 4.87
N ALA A 137 16.06 7.21 5.19
CA ALA A 137 15.34 6.76 6.38
C ALA A 137 13.84 6.92 6.19
N LEU A 138 13.05 6.20 6.97
CA LEU A 138 11.60 6.31 7.05
C LEU A 138 11.14 6.50 8.50
N PRO A 139 9.95 7.10 8.72
CA PRO A 139 9.39 7.25 10.05
C PRO A 139 9.35 5.91 10.81
N GLY A 140 9.72 5.92 12.08
CA GLY A 140 9.75 4.73 12.91
C GLY A 140 10.71 3.63 12.45
N GLY A 141 11.61 3.92 11.49
CA GLY A 141 12.53 2.94 10.92
C GLY A 141 11.86 1.91 10.02
N TRP A 142 10.68 2.17 9.50
CA TRP A 142 9.96 1.25 8.60
C TRP A 142 10.80 0.85 7.40
N ALA A 143 10.62 -0.39 6.97
CA ALA A 143 11.30 -0.93 5.78
C ALA A 143 10.83 -0.27 4.49
N VAL A 144 9.54 0.04 4.41
CA VAL A 144 8.92 0.73 3.27
C VAL A 144 7.85 1.70 3.75
N GLU A 145 7.54 2.68 2.91
CA GLU A 145 6.35 3.52 3.03
C GLU A 145 5.76 3.71 1.63
N ILE A 146 4.44 3.64 1.51
CA ILE A 146 3.76 3.72 0.22
C ILE A 146 2.61 4.69 0.32
N GLU A 147 2.52 5.60 -0.64
CA GLU A 147 1.37 6.45 -0.91
C GLU A 147 0.73 6.07 -2.25
N ALA A 148 -0.56 6.32 -2.41
CA ALA A 148 -1.25 5.98 -3.64
C ALA A 148 -2.42 6.92 -3.93
N ILE A 149 -2.80 6.98 -5.21
CA ILE A 149 -3.99 7.67 -5.70
C ILE A 149 -4.90 6.63 -6.33
N PHE A 150 -6.16 6.64 -5.93
CA PHE A 150 -7.21 5.78 -6.49
C PHE A 150 -8.30 6.61 -7.14
N GLU A 151 -8.88 6.11 -8.21
CA GLU A 151 -10.10 6.65 -8.80
C GLU A 151 -11.30 6.03 -8.09
N MET A 152 -12.26 6.88 -7.75
CA MET A 152 -13.51 6.46 -7.14
C MET A 152 -14.47 5.91 -8.17
N ALA A 153 -15.20 4.86 -7.82
CA ALA A 153 -16.28 4.36 -8.66
C ALA A 153 -17.37 5.43 -8.83
N ALA A 154 -17.94 5.52 -10.01
CA ALA A 154 -19.08 6.41 -10.24
C ALA A 154 -20.24 6.05 -9.29
N LYS A 155 -20.82 7.07 -8.65
CA LYS A 155 -22.04 6.86 -7.85
C LYS A 155 -23.14 6.38 -8.81
N LYS A 156 -23.68 5.21 -8.53
CA LYS A 156 -24.89 4.71 -9.21
C LYS A 156 -26.10 5.53 -8.80
#